data_ac67b4cb3ed1d73441b5958ccea502b1
#
_entry.id   ac67b4cb3ed1d73441b5958ccea502b1
#
_cell.length_a   1.000
_cell.length_b   1.000
_cell.length_c   1.000
_cell.angle_alpha   90.00
_cell.angle_beta   90.00
_cell.angle_gamma   90.00
#
_symmetry.space_group_name_H-M   'P 1'
#
loop_
_entity.id
_entity.type
_entity.pdbx_description
1 polymer ?
#
loop_
_entity_poly.entity_id
_entity_poly.type
_entity_poly.pdbx_seq_one_letter_code
_entity_poly.pdbx_strand_id
1 'polypeptide(L)'
;MENPHSILKKVFGYDSFRPGQEEIVSRLLAGQDVLAVMPTGAGKSICYQVPALLLPGITIVVSPLVSLMKDQVGALVQAGVAAAFLNNSLTDNQKALMLHRAREGWYKIIYVAPERLEMPGFQRFAQERQISMV
;
A
#
# COMPACT_ATOMS: atom_id res chain seq x y z
N MET A 1 -3.47 20.08 9.41
CA MET A 1 -2.55 18.92 9.39
C MET A 1 -3.37 17.64 9.37
N GLU A 2 -3.07 16.76 8.46
CA GLU A 2 -3.80 15.49 8.38
C GLU A 2 -3.32 14.52 9.46
N ASN A 3 -4.25 13.77 10.02
CA ASN A 3 -4.01 12.77 11.04
C ASN A 3 -4.75 11.48 10.68
N PRO A 4 -4.53 10.36 11.41
CA PRO A 4 -5.18 9.08 11.07
C PRO A 4 -6.71 9.17 11.00
N HIS A 5 -7.35 9.88 11.91
CA HIS A 5 -8.81 10.00 11.90
C HIS A 5 -9.32 10.80 10.70
N SER A 6 -8.64 11.87 10.32
CA SER A 6 -9.04 12.68 9.17
C SER A 6 -8.88 11.88 7.86
N ILE A 7 -7.82 11.12 7.72
CA ILE A 7 -7.62 10.23 6.56
C ILE A 7 -8.68 9.14 6.53
N LEU A 8 -8.98 8.51 7.66
CA LEU A 8 -9.99 7.47 7.75
C LEU A 8 -11.34 7.98 7.25
N LYS A 9 -11.74 9.16 7.65
CA LYS A 9 -13.02 9.75 7.23
C LYS A 9 -12.99 10.26 5.80
N LYS A 10 -11.97 11.01 5.43
CA LYS A 10 -11.88 11.71 4.14
C LYS A 10 -11.69 10.75 2.97
N VAL A 11 -10.82 9.73 3.14
CA VAL A 11 -10.48 8.81 2.07
C VAL A 11 -11.36 7.56 2.09
N PHE A 12 -11.58 6.99 3.26
CA PHE A 12 -12.27 5.70 3.40
C PHE A 12 -13.72 5.80 3.86
N GLY A 13 -14.15 6.97 4.33
CA GLY A 13 -15.55 7.22 4.69
C GLY A 13 -15.98 6.66 6.04
N TYR A 14 -15.05 6.28 6.90
CA TYR A 14 -15.37 5.77 8.23
C TYR A 14 -15.21 6.85 9.29
N ASP A 15 -16.13 6.89 10.25
CA ASP A 15 -16.09 7.89 11.33
C ASP A 15 -15.12 7.52 12.46
N SER A 16 -14.89 6.23 12.66
CA SER A 16 -14.02 5.75 13.75
C SER A 16 -13.32 4.45 13.34
N PHE A 17 -12.19 4.19 14.00
CA PHE A 17 -11.48 2.92 13.86
C PHE A 17 -12.22 1.81 14.58
N ARG A 18 -12.11 0.59 14.04
CA ARG A 18 -12.53 -0.62 14.74
C ARG A 18 -11.52 -0.95 15.83
N PRO A 19 -11.92 -1.76 16.84
CA PRO A 19 -10.97 -2.17 17.90
C PRO A 19 -9.68 -2.75 17.33
N GLY A 20 -8.55 -2.27 17.85
CA GLY A 20 -7.21 -2.71 17.44
C GLY A 20 -6.60 -1.97 16.26
N GLN A 21 -7.40 -1.34 15.41
CA GLN A 21 -6.88 -0.65 14.22
C GLN A 21 -6.04 0.58 14.59
N GLU A 22 -6.53 1.39 15.49
CA GLU A 22 -5.86 2.64 15.86
C GLU A 22 -4.49 2.39 16.46
N GLU A 23 -4.36 1.37 17.31
CA GLU A 23 -3.07 1.02 17.90
C GLU A 23 -2.06 0.60 16.84
N ILE A 24 -2.48 -0.23 15.87
CA ILE A 24 -1.61 -0.66 14.78
C ILE A 24 -1.14 0.56 13.96
N VAL A 25 -2.07 1.43 13.59
CA VAL A 25 -1.77 2.64 12.83
C VAL A 25 -0.76 3.52 13.57
N SER A 26 -0.98 3.74 14.86
CA SER A 26 -0.10 4.57 15.69
C SER A 26 1.31 4.01 15.77
N ARG A 27 1.45 2.70 15.92
CA ARG A 27 2.76 2.04 16.00
C ARG A 27 3.50 2.12 14.65
N LEU A 28 2.79 1.92 13.55
CA LEU A 28 3.39 2.03 12.22
C LEU A 28 3.85 3.46 11.93
N LEU A 29 3.07 4.47 12.33
CA LEU A 29 3.46 5.87 12.17
C LEU A 29 4.65 6.24 13.04
N ALA A 30 4.83 5.55 14.16
CA ALA A 30 5.99 5.75 15.04
C ALA A 30 7.25 5.03 14.51
N GLY A 31 7.18 4.37 13.37
CA GLY A 31 8.31 3.66 12.77
C GLY A 31 8.58 2.28 13.37
N GLN A 32 7.61 1.73 14.09
CA GLN A 32 7.74 0.41 14.71
C GLN A 32 7.26 -0.69 13.75
N ASP A 33 7.92 -1.84 13.82
CA ASP A 33 7.44 -3.03 13.12
C ASP A 33 6.26 -3.63 13.89
N VAL A 34 5.25 -4.10 13.17
CA VAL A 34 4.03 -4.63 13.78
C VAL A 34 3.68 -5.98 13.17
N LEU A 35 3.40 -6.96 14.02
CA LEU A 35 2.76 -8.20 13.63
C LEU A 35 1.33 -8.18 14.15
N ALA A 36 0.35 -8.15 13.25
CA ALA A 36 -1.06 -8.14 13.61
C ALA A 36 -1.75 -9.38 13.05
N VAL A 37 -2.41 -10.13 13.92
CA VAL A 37 -3.19 -11.31 13.55
C VAL A 37 -4.66 -10.95 13.77
N MET A 38 -5.42 -10.91 12.67
CA MET A 38 -6.81 -10.46 12.71
C MET A 38 -7.69 -11.43 11.92
N PRO A 39 -8.93 -11.66 12.33
CA PRO A 39 -9.85 -12.50 11.56
C PRO A 39 -10.23 -11.84 10.25
N THR A 40 -10.65 -12.65 9.27
CA THR A 40 -11.17 -12.18 7.99
C THR A 40 -12.33 -11.21 8.22
N GLY A 41 -12.32 -10.09 7.49
CA GLY A 41 -13.37 -9.07 7.61
C GLY A 41 -13.19 -8.09 8.76
N ALA A 42 -12.04 -8.14 9.48
CA ALA A 42 -11.77 -7.22 10.58
C ALA A 42 -11.21 -5.86 10.14
N GLY A 43 -11.18 -5.60 8.83
CA GLY A 43 -10.65 -4.33 8.31
C GLY A 43 -9.14 -4.24 8.31
N LYS A 44 -8.46 -5.33 7.97
CA LYS A 44 -6.98 -5.38 7.96
C LYS A 44 -6.34 -4.33 7.06
N SER A 45 -6.93 -4.09 5.90
CA SER A 45 -6.35 -3.17 4.91
C SER A 45 -6.24 -1.74 5.44
N ILE A 46 -7.20 -1.29 6.24
CA ILE A 46 -7.17 0.04 6.86
C ILE A 46 -5.93 0.22 7.73
N CYS A 47 -5.50 -0.84 8.40
CA CYS A 47 -4.35 -0.80 9.30
C CYS A 47 -3.06 -0.35 8.63
N TYR A 48 -2.88 -0.68 7.35
CA TYR A 48 -1.69 -0.25 6.60
C TYR A 48 -1.98 0.86 5.60
N GLN A 49 -3.20 0.94 5.06
CA GLN A 49 -3.54 1.96 4.07
C GLN A 49 -3.56 3.36 4.68
N VAL A 50 -4.07 3.52 5.90
CA VAL A 50 -4.08 4.81 6.57
C VAL A 50 -2.67 5.32 6.85
N PRO A 51 -1.76 4.55 7.49
CA PRO A 51 -0.39 5.04 7.67
C PRO A 51 0.35 5.23 6.35
N ALA A 52 0.06 4.44 5.33
CA ALA A 52 0.69 4.61 4.02
C ALA A 52 0.45 6.00 3.45
N LEU A 53 -0.73 6.58 3.66
CA LEU A 53 -1.07 7.90 3.16
C LEU A 53 -0.46 9.04 3.99
N LEU A 54 -0.03 8.76 5.20
CA LEU A 54 0.56 9.76 6.10
C LEU A 54 2.09 9.72 6.10
N LEU A 55 2.69 8.59 5.76
CA LEU A 55 4.14 8.47 5.68
C LEU A 55 4.68 9.12 4.41
N PRO A 56 5.91 9.65 4.43
CA PRO A 56 6.42 10.48 3.33
C PRO A 56 6.78 9.73 2.06
N GLY A 57 7.14 8.46 2.13
CA GLY A 57 7.59 7.68 0.98
C GLY A 57 6.51 6.79 0.41
N ILE A 58 6.94 5.73 -0.26
CA ILE A 58 6.07 4.73 -0.88
C ILE A 58 5.89 3.56 0.07
N THR A 59 4.67 3.03 0.14
CA THR A 59 4.38 1.78 0.86
C THR A 59 4.29 0.62 -0.12
N ILE A 60 5.01 -0.46 0.15
CA ILE A 60 4.96 -1.70 -0.61
C ILE A 60 4.12 -2.71 0.15
N VAL A 61 3.10 -3.26 -0.50
CA VAL A 61 2.27 -4.32 0.05
C VAL A 61 2.58 -5.61 -0.68
N VAL A 62 3.09 -6.60 0.04
CA VAL A 62 3.44 -7.90 -0.55
C VAL A 62 2.31 -8.87 -0.28
N SER A 63 1.76 -9.47 -1.34
CA SER A 63 0.66 -10.43 -1.22
C SER A 63 0.73 -11.48 -2.33
N PRO A 64 0.48 -12.75 -2.03
CA PRO A 64 0.36 -13.79 -3.07
C PRO A 64 -1.02 -13.80 -3.74
N LEU A 65 -1.98 -13.03 -3.23
CA LEU A 65 -3.37 -13.02 -3.68
C LEU A 65 -3.55 -12.05 -4.84
N VAL A 66 -3.18 -12.48 -6.04
CA VAL A 66 -3.15 -11.66 -7.25
C VAL A 66 -4.52 -11.07 -7.59
N SER A 67 -5.58 -11.86 -7.44
CA SER A 67 -6.95 -11.38 -7.71
C SER A 67 -7.38 -10.25 -6.78
N LEU A 68 -6.95 -10.28 -5.52
CA LEU A 68 -7.27 -9.22 -4.55
C LEU A 68 -6.52 -7.92 -4.84
N MET A 69 -5.33 -7.99 -5.42
CA MET A 69 -4.54 -6.79 -5.72
C MET A 69 -5.30 -5.83 -6.62
N LYS A 70 -5.87 -6.35 -7.70
CA LYS A 70 -6.61 -5.54 -8.67
C LYS A 70 -7.80 -4.85 -8.01
N ASP A 71 -8.54 -5.58 -7.18
CA ASP A 71 -9.71 -5.03 -6.50
C ASP A 71 -9.32 -3.95 -5.49
N GLN A 72 -8.27 -4.19 -4.70
CA GLN A 72 -7.80 -3.22 -3.72
C GLN A 72 -7.23 -1.96 -4.37
N VAL A 73 -6.45 -2.12 -5.43
CA VAL A 73 -5.92 -0.99 -6.19
C VAL A 73 -7.06 -0.19 -6.81
N GLY A 74 -8.05 -0.87 -7.40
CA GLY A 74 -9.21 -0.20 -7.97
C GLY A 74 -9.98 0.64 -6.95
N ALA A 75 -10.18 0.10 -5.74
CA ALA A 75 -10.86 0.82 -4.68
C ALA A 75 -10.07 2.05 -4.23
N LEU A 76 -8.74 1.92 -4.10
CA LEU A 76 -7.87 3.04 -3.73
C LEU A 76 -7.88 4.14 -4.78
N VAL A 77 -7.79 3.78 -6.05
CA VAL A 77 -7.83 4.74 -7.16
C VAL A 77 -9.16 5.49 -7.17
N GLN A 78 -10.28 4.79 -6.95
CA GLN A 78 -11.59 5.43 -6.86
C GLN A 78 -11.68 6.39 -5.67
N ALA A 79 -10.96 6.10 -4.59
CA ALA A 79 -10.90 6.99 -3.42
C ALA A 79 -9.92 8.15 -3.59
N GLY A 80 -9.28 8.28 -4.75
CA GLY A 80 -8.33 9.36 -5.03
C GLY A 80 -6.89 9.07 -4.64
N VAL A 81 -6.55 7.82 -4.34
CA VAL A 81 -5.19 7.42 -3.95
C VAL A 81 -4.45 6.87 -5.15
N ALA A 82 -3.23 7.36 -5.38
CA ALA A 82 -2.37 6.85 -6.45
C ALA A 82 -1.78 5.49 -6.04
N ALA A 83 -2.34 4.43 -6.58
CA ALA A 83 -1.94 3.05 -6.27
C ALA A 83 -1.77 2.24 -7.55
N ALA A 84 -0.94 1.21 -7.48
CA ALA A 84 -0.69 0.30 -8.60
C ALA A 84 -0.37 -1.10 -8.08
N PHE A 85 -0.35 -2.07 -8.98
CA PHE A 85 0.06 -3.43 -8.64
C PHE A 85 1.05 -3.96 -9.68
N LEU A 86 1.90 -4.88 -9.25
CA LEU A 86 2.90 -5.53 -10.09
C LEU A 86 2.84 -7.04 -9.84
N ASN A 87 2.36 -7.79 -10.82
CA ASN A 87 2.30 -9.25 -10.79
C ASN A 87 2.30 -9.79 -12.21
N ASN A 88 2.26 -11.12 -12.34
CA ASN A 88 2.37 -11.78 -13.64
C ASN A 88 1.10 -11.72 -14.49
N SER A 89 0.00 -11.11 -13.99
CA SER A 89 -1.18 -10.85 -14.82
C SER A 89 -0.95 -9.70 -15.81
N LEU A 90 0.05 -8.88 -15.59
CA LEU A 90 0.42 -7.78 -16.48
C LEU A 90 1.28 -8.30 -17.63
N THR A 91 1.11 -7.70 -18.81
CA THR A 91 2.02 -7.94 -19.93
C THR A 91 3.38 -7.32 -19.63
N ASP A 92 4.40 -7.69 -20.40
CA ASP A 92 5.75 -7.12 -20.22
C ASP A 92 5.74 -5.61 -20.42
N ASN A 93 4.98 -5.11 -21.40
CA ASN A 93 4.86 -3.67 -21.61
C ASN A 93 4.16 -2.97 -20.45
N GLN A 94 3.12 -3.60 -19.89
CA GLN A 94 2.43 -3.06 -18.72
C GLN A 94 3.34 -3.02 -17.49
N LYS A 95 4.13 -4.06 -17.27
CA LYS A 95 5.12 -4.09 -16.18
C LYS A 95 6.16 -3.00 -16.35
N ALA A 96 6.69 -2.82 -17.54
CA ALA A 96 7.70 -1.80 -17.85
C ALA A 96 7.13 -0.39 -17.61
N LEU A 97 5.90 -0.13 -18.06
CA LEU A 97 5.25 1.15 -17.86
C LEU A 97 5.00 1.43 -16.38
N MET A 98 4.51 0.43 -15.64
CA MET A 98 4.27 0.56 -14.20
C MET A 98 5.56 0.91 -13.46
N LEU A 99 6.65 0.19 -13.73
CA LEU A 99 7.94 0.45 -13.09
C LEU A 99 8.51 1.82 -13.46
N HIS A 100 8.33 2.25 -14.69
CA HIS A 100 8.74 3.59 -15.12
C HIS A 100 8.00 4.67 -14.32
N ARG A 101 6.68 4.56 -14.22
CA ARG A 101 5.86 5.49 -13.43
C ARG A 101 6.22 5.46 -11.95
N ALA A 102 6.49 4.25 -11.42
CA ALA A 102 6.90 4.10 -10.02
C ALA A 102 8.22 4.83 -9.74
N ARG A 103 9.19 4.74 -10.64
CA ARG A 103 10.46 5.48 -10.52
C ARG A 103 10.26 6.98 -10.55
N GLU A 104 9.24 7.45 -11.27
CA GLU A 104 8.91 8.87 -11.35
C GLU A 104 8.10 9.36 -10.15
N GLY A 105 7.74 8.47 -9.23
CA GLY A 105 7.03 8.84 -8.01
C GLY A 105 5.52 8.98 -8.17
N TRP A 106 4.91 8.30 -9.13
CA TRP A 106 3.48 8.41 -9.41
C TRP A 106 2.60 7.78 -8.33
N TYR A 107 3.14 6.80 -7.57
CA TYR A 107 2.32 5.96 -6.70
C TYR A 107 2.66 6.15 -5.23
N LYS A 108 1.64 6.09 -4.39
CA LYS A 108 1.77 6.14 -2.93
C LYS A 108 1.82 4.73 -2.33
N ILE A 109 1.06 3.81 -2.90
CA ILE A 109 0.97 2.41 -2.47
C ILE A 109 1.15 1.52 -3.69
N ILE A 110 2.04 0.53 -3.59
CA ILE A 110 2.27 -0.44 -4.66
C ILE A 110 2.11 -1.84 -4.08
N TYR A 111 1.21 -2.61 -4.69
CA TYR A 111 0.99 -4.02 -4.36
C TYR A 111 1.86 -4.88 -5.26
N VAL A 112 2.63 -5.81 -4.70
CA VAL A 112 3.52 -6.67 -5.47
C VAL A 112 3.34 -8.13 -5.08
N ALA A 113 3.43 -9.01 -6.07
CA ALA A 113 3.51 -10.44 -5.81
C ALA A 113 4.91 -10.79 -5.25
N PRO A 114 5.03 -11.77 -4.34
CA PRO A 114 6.31 -12.08 -3.69
C PRO A 114 7.46 -12.35 -4.66
N GLU A 115 7.18 -13.05 -5.76
CA GLU A 115 8.20 -13.39 -6.75
C GLU A 115 8.78 -12.17 -7.48
N ARG A 116 8.09 -11.03 -7.44
CA ARG A 116 8.57 -9.81 -8.09
C ARG A 116 9.66 -9.10 -7.27
N LEU A 117 9.78 -9.43 -5.99
CA LEU A 117 10.78 -8.80 -5.12
C LEU A 117 12.22 -9.13 -5.55
N GLU A 118 12.42 -10.27 -6.20
CA GLU A 118 13.73 -10.72 -6.66
C GLU A 118 14.08 -10.22 -8.07
N MET A 119 13.14 -9.59 -8.76
CA MET A 119 13.35 -9.13 -10.13
C MET A 119 14.20 -7.86 -10.15
N PRO A 120 15.20 -7.77 -11.07
CA PRO A 120 16.11 -6.62 -11.10
C PRO A 120 15.42 -5.28 -11.29
N GLY A 121 14.35 -5.23 -12.09
CA GLY A 121 13.61 -3.98 -12.31
C GLY A 121 12.97 -3.46 -11.05
N PHE A 122 12.36 -4.34 -10.25
CA PHE A 122 11.78 -3.94 -8.97
C PHE A 122 12.85 -3.53 -7.97
N GLN A 123 13.94 -4.29 -7.87
CA GLN A 123 15.03 -3.97 -6.94
C GLN A 123 15.66 -2.62 -7.25
N ARG A 124 15.83 -2.30 -8.53
CA ARG A 124 16.37 -1.01 -8.96
C ARG A 124 15.43 0.14 -8.57
N PHE A 125 14.13 -0.03 -8.82
CA PHE A 125 13.13 0.94 -8.38
C PHE A 125 13.19 1.17 -6.86
N ALA A 126 13.24 0.09 -6.08
CA ALA A 126 13.24 0.18 -4.61
C ALA A 126 14.49 0.90 -4.08
N GLN A 127 15.63 0.76 -4.77
CA GLN A 127 16.86 1.47 -4.41
C GLN A 127 16.81 2.96 -4.76
N GLU A 128 16.08 3.32 -5.81
CA GLU A 128 16.02 4.70 -6.30
C GLU A 128 14.97 5.56 -5.60
N ARG A 129 14.03 4.95 -4.88
CA ARG A 129 12.92 5.67 -4.24
C ARG A 129 12.89 5.40 -2.74
N GLN A 130 12.31 6.35 -2.01
CA GLN A 130 12.11 6.19 -0.57
C GLN A 130 10.95 5.23 -0.31
N ILE A 131 11.25 4.09 0.28
CA ILE A 131 10.26 3.12 0.74
C ILE A 131 10.08 3.32 2.24
N SER A 132 8.91 3.81 2.64
CA SER A 132 8.65 4.12 4.04
C SER A 132 8.11 2.94 4.84
N MET A 133 7.46 1.99 4.16
CA MET A 133 6.83 0.85 4.84
C MET A 133 6.69 -0.33 3.87
N VAL A 134 6.83 -1.52 4.40
CA VAL A 134 6.58 -2.76 3.67
C VAL A 134 5.58 -3.61 4.44
#